data_19791e3848ab1fccd66831d1d47ee311
#
_entry.id   19791e3848ab1fccd66831d1d47ee311
#
_cell.length_a   1.000
_cell.length_b   1.000
_cell.length_c   1.000
_cell.angle_alpha   90.00
_cell.angle_beta   90.00
_cell.angle_gamma   90.00
#
_symmetry.space_group_name_H-M   'P 1'
#
loop_
_entity.id
_entity.type
_entity.pdbx_description
1 polymer ?
#
loop_
_entity_poly.entity_id
_entity_poly.type
_entity_poly.pdbx_seq_one_letter_code
_entity_poly.pdbx_strand_id
1 'polypeptide(L)'
;MMYGHVEEPADWVRHILLLRSIQKRTGGFTEFVPLGFIHENTRLYRHGGARPGAKREEHLRVHALARVLLHGAIKNLQVSWVKLGFETSLACLQAGANDFSGTLMEENISKAAGATFGEYVSPEEFRARIRSIGRVPAERTTTYKIRRIFDQPENELRAAQAQLPLVRNDSHLTYTEGAY
;
A
#
# COMPACT_ATOMS: atom_id res chain seq x y z
N MET A 1 -7.65 8.33 -1.09
CA MET A 1 -7.67 9.78 -0.72
C MET A 1 -6.27 10.33 -0.90
N MET A 2 -6.10 11.37 -1.73
CA MET A 2 -4.85 12.14 -1.76
C MET A 2 -4.87 13.15 -0.61
N TYR A 3 -3.70 13.41 -0.01
CA TYR A 3 -3.53 14.37 1.07
C TYR A 3 -2.12 14.98 1.05
N GLY A 4 -1.96 16.09 1.74
CA GLY A 4 -0.68 16.82 1.84
C GLY A 4 -0.50 17.89 0.76
N HIS A 5 -1.58 18.38 0.13
CA HIS A 5 -1.50 19.39 -0.93
C HIS A 5 -2.21 20.71 -0.56
N VAL A 6 -3.55 20.76 -0.57
CA VAL A 6 -4.35 21.99 -0.37
C VAL A 6 -5.32 21.90 0.78
N GLU A 7 -5.54 20.70 1.28
CA GLU A 7 -6.52 20.40 2.32
C GLU A 7 -5.99 20.71 3.72
N GLU A 8 -6.92 20.88 4.65
CA GLU A 8 -6.70 20.99 6.09
C GLU A 8 -7.03 19.66 6.79
N PRO A 9 -6.52 19.42 8.01
CA PRO A 9 -6.82 18.18 8.75
C PRO A 9 -8.30 17.90 8.94
N ALA A 10 -9.15 18.93 9.03
CA ALA A 10 -10.58 18.78 9.10
C ALA A 10 -11.19 18.15 7.84
N ASP A 11 -10.58 18.37 6.69
CA ASP A 11 -11.03 17.79 5.42
C ASP A 11 -10.76 16.28 5.37
N TRP A 12 -9.65 15.82 5.94
CA TRP A 12 -9.38 14.38 6.09
C TRP A 12 -10.51 13.69 6.88
N VAL A 13 -10.90 14.29 8.01
CA VAL A 13 -11.98 13.76 8.86
C VAL A 13 -13.30 13.71 8.09
N ARG A 14 -13.69 14.79 7.43
CA ARG A 14 -14.93 14.88 6.65
C ARG A 14 -14.94 13.82 5.53
N HIS A 15 -13.85 13.71 4.79
CA HIS A 15 -13.73 12.75 3.70
C HIS A 15 -13.81 11.30 4.19
N ILE A 16 -13.08 10.94 5.26
CA ILE A 16 -13.09 9.59 5.82
C ILE A 16 -14.48 9.24 6.39
N LEU A 17 -15.14 10.16 7.06
CA LEU A 17 -16.50 9.95 7.57
C LEU A 17 -17.53 9.81 6.44
N LEU A 18 -17.37 10.54 5.34
CA LEU A 18 -18.19 10.36 4.14
C LEU A 18 -18.01 8.95 3.56
N LEU A 19 -16.77 8.50 3.39
CA LEU A 19 -16.48 7.13 2.91
C LEU A 19 -17.07 6.06 3.85
N ARG A 20 -16.93 6.26 5.17
CA ARG A 20 -17.57 5.39 6.17
C ARG A 20 -19.08 5.32 6.00
N SER A 21 -19.74 6.46 5.79
CA SER A 21 -21.18 6.52 5.56
C SER A 21 -21.60 5.77 4.29
N ILE A 22 -20.87 5.99 3.20
CA ILE A 22 -21.10 5.27 1.92
C ILE A 22 -20.89 3.78 2.13
N GLN A 23 -19.79 3.36 2.76
CA GLN A 23 -19.49 1.96 3.03
C GLN A 23 -20.59 1.27 3.84
N LYS A 24 -21.14 1.92 4.87
CA LYS A 24 -22.22 1.35 5.66
C LYS A 24 -23.51 1.12 4.87
N ARG A 25 -23.73 1.89 3.80
CA ARG A 25 -24.91 1.75 2.94
C ARG A 25 -24.70 0.74 1.80
N THR A 26 -23.49 0.67 1.27
CA THR A 26 -23.21 -0.05 0.02
C THR A 26 -22.38 -1.32 0.20
N GLY A 27 -21.51 -1.36 1.21
CA GLY A 27 -20.51 -2.42 1.35
C GLY A 27 -19.48 -2.47 0.22
N GLY A 28 -19.40 -1.42 -0.64
CA GLY A 28 -18.70 -1.45 -1.92
C GLY A 28 -17.18 -1.25 -1.84
N PHE A 29 -16.63 -0.77 -0.72
CA PHE A 29 -15.20 -0.57 -0.59
C PHE A 29 -14.52 -1.79 0.02
N THR A 30 -13.46 -2.27 -0.61
CA THR A 30 -12.62 -3.36 -0.10
C THR A 30 -11.47 -2.85 0.77
N GLU A 31 -11.01 -1.63 0.50
CA GLU A 31 -9.85 -1.02 1.14
C GLU A 31 -9.94 0.51 1.19
N PHE A 32 -9.11 1.11 2.01
CA PHE A 32 -8.83 2.53 2.00
C PHE A 32 -7.32 2.76 1.86
N VAL A 33 -6.93 3.55 0.85
CA VAL A 33 -5.52 3.88 0.57
C VAL A 33 -5.34 5.40 0.65
N PRO A 34 -4.73 5.92 1.73
CA PRO A 34 -4.28 7.31 1.76
C PRO A 34 -3.00 7.46 0.94
N LEU A 35 -3.01 8.42 0.00
CA LEU A 35 -1.91 8.68 -0.92
C LEU A 35 -1.29 10.04 -0.61
N GLY A 36 -0.08 10.05 -0.07
CA GLY A 36 0.68 11.28 0.15
C GLY A 36 0.98 12.00 -1.17
N PHE A 37 0.78 13.31 -1.19
CA PHE A 37 1.10 14.14 -2.36
C PHE A 37 2.62 14.26 -2.50
N ILE A 38 3.11 13.93 -3.70
CA ILE A 38 4.49 14.14 -4.13
C ILE A 38 4.51 15.41 -4.95
N HIS A 39 5.25 16.41 -4.51
CA HIS A 39 5.09 17.79 -4.98
C HIS A 39 6.12 18.23 -6.02
N GLU A 40 7.35 17.74 -5.93
CA GLU A 40 8.56 18.29 -6.52
C GLU A 40 8.41 18.69 -7.99
N ASN A 41 7.85 17.81 -8.80
CA ASN A 41 7.69 18.02 -10.25
C ASN A 41 6.26 18.33 -10.67
N THR A 42 5.35 18.58 -9.73
CA THR A 42 3.96 18.85 -10.07
C THR A 42 3.73 20.34 -10.45
N ARG A 43 2.89 20.57 -11.46
CA ARG A 43 2.49 21.93 -11.83
C ARG A 43 1.78 22.64 -10.67
N LEU A 44 0.95 21.92 -9.93
CA LEU A 44 0.19 22.47 -8.81
C LEU A 44 1.11 23.13 -7.79
N TYR A 45 2.18 22.44 -7.38
CA TYR A 45 3.16 23.00 -6.46
C TYR A 45 3.98 24.14 -7.08
N ARG A 46 4.46 23.96 -8.30
CA ARG A 46 5.31 24.96 -9.00
C ARG A 46 4.61 26.30 -9.20
N HIS A 47 3.29 26.29 -9.35
CA HIS A 47 2.49 27.53 -9.49
C HIS A 47 1.91 28.03 -8.15
N GLY A 48 2.39 27.54 -7.02
CA GLY A 48 1.97 27.99 -5.70
C GLY A 48 0.55 27.53 -5.29
N GLY A 49 -0.03 26.58 -6.02
CA GLY A 49 -1.37 26.05 -5.74
C GLY A 49 -1.41 24.92 -4.71
N ALA A 50 -0.25 24.49 -4.17
CA ALA A 50 -0.18 23.48 -3.13
C ALA A 50 1.01 23.74 -2.20
N ARG A 51 0.95 23.20 -0.99
CA ARG A 51 2.09 23.13 -0.07
C ARG A 51 3.06 21.99 -0.47
N PRO A 52 4.31 22.00 0.02
CA PRO A 52 5.18 20.82 -0.03
C PRO A 52 4.48 19.67 0.66
N GLY A 53 4.49 18.50 0.10
CA GLY A 53 3.82 17.28 0.57
C GLY A 53 3.63 17.11 2.09
N ALA A 54 3.08 16.01 2.51
CA ALA A 54 2.91 15.73 3.93
C ALA A 54 4.26 15.32 4.56
N LYS A 55 4.49 15.72 5.82
CA LYS A 55 5.62 15.26 6.64
C LYS A 55 5.33 13.88 7.26
N ARG A 56 6.37 13.22 7.77
CA ARG A 56 6.26 11.90 8.38
C ARG A 56 5.16 11.82 9.46
N GLU A 57 5.07 12.82 10.32
CA GLU A 57 4.07 12.89 11.39
C GLU A 57 2.64 12.98 10.85
N GLU A 58 2.45 13.68 9.74
CA GLU A 58 1.14 13.77 9.08
C GLU A 58 0.74 12.43 8.46
N HIS A 59 1.70 11.71 7.84
CA HIS A 59 1.47 10.35 7.35
C HIS A 59 0.95 9.44 8.47
N LEU A 60 1.61 9.44 9.63
CA LEU A 60 1.20 8.64 10.78
C LEU A 60 -0.19 9.03 11.29
N ARG A 61 -0.46 10.35 11.40
CA ARG A 61 -1.76 10.86 11.85
C ARG A 61 -2.89 10.45 10.91
N VAL A 62 -2.70 10.57 9.59
CA VAL A 62 -3.72 10.19 8.60
C VAL A 62 -4.05 8.70 8.70
N HIS A 63 -3.04 7.82 8.83
CA HIS A 63 -3.28 6.38 8.96
C HIS A 63 -3.94 6.02 10.29
N ALA A 64 -3.50 6.60 11.40
CA ALA A 64 -4.12 6.40 12.71
C ALA A 64 -5.58 6.87 12.74
N LEU A 65 -5.82 8.07 12.23
CA LEU A 65 -7.15 8.64 12.12
C LEU A 65 -8.08 7.77 11.24
N ALA A 66 -7.58 7.35 10.08
CA ALA A 66 -8.32 6.46 9.19
C ALA A 66 -8.67 5.13 9.88
N ARG A 67 -7.74 4.53 10.64
CA ARG A 67 -8.00 3.30 11.39
C ARG A 67 -9.13 3.49 12.40
N VAL A 68 -9.10 4.56 13.16
CA VAL A 68 -10.14 4.85 14.16
C VAL A 68 -11.49 5.12 13.50
N LEU A 69 -11.52 6.02 12.51
CA LEU A 69 -12.77 6.44 11.88
C LEU A 69 -13.39 5.35 10.98
N LEU A 70 -12.60 4.49 10.37
CA LEU A 70 -13.09 3.40 9.50
C LEU A 70 -13.30 2.08 10.25
N HIS A 71 -13.05 2.05 11.58
CA HIS A 71 -13.25 0.85 12.37
C HIS A 71 -14.69 0.31 12.21
N GLY A 72 -14.78 -1.01 11.97
CA GLY A 72 -16.05 -1.68 11.74
C GLY A 72 -16.73 -1.39 10.38
N ALA A 73 -16.12 -0.55 9.53
CA ALA A 73 -16.63 -0.26 8.19
C ALA A 73 -15.67 -0.75 7.09
N ILE A 74 -14.44 -0.26 7.07
CA ILE A 74 -13.40 -0.69 6.11
C ILE A 74 -12.25 -1.32 6.88
N LYS A 75 -12.04 -2.63 6.68
CA LYS A 75 -11.03 -3.41 7.43
C LYS A 75 -9.61 -3.16 6.94
N ASN A 76 -9.46 -3.00 5.63
CA ASN A 76 -8.16 -2.95 4.97
C ASN A 76 -7.72 -1.50 4.79
N LEU A 77 -6.65 -1.14 5.47
CA LEU A 77 -6.01 0.16 5.39
C LEU A 77 -4.61 -0.05 4.84
N GLN A 78 -4.42 0.33 3.58
CA GLN A 78 -3.18 0.11 2.85
C GLN A 78 -2.27 1.33 2.97
N VAL A 79 -0.98 1.10 3.15
CA VAL A 79 0.06 2.11 3.03
C VAL A 79 0.72 2.06 1.65
N SER A 80 0.93 3.20 1.02
CA SER A 80 1.61 3.31 -0.27
C SER A 80 3.11 3.52 -0.07
N TRP A 81 3.87 2.42 0.05
CA TRP A 81 5.32 2.47 0.31
C TRP A 81 6.11 3.18 -0.80
N VAL A 82 5.63 3.14 -2.03
CA VAL A 82 6.24 3.84 -3.18
C VAL A 82 6.23 5.36 -3.05
N LYS A 83 5.33 5.89 -2.22
CA LYS A 83 5.22 7.33 -1.95
C LYS A 83 5.87 7.75 -0.64
N LEU A 84 5.84 6.88 0.37
CA LEU A 84 6.27 7.20 1.72
C LEU A 84 7.66 6.66 2.06
N GLY A 85 8.20 5.75 1.25
CA GLY A 85 9.37 4.94 1.57
C GLY A 85 9.10 3.90 2.65
N PHE A 86 10.02 2.97 2.82
CA PHE A 86 9.83 1.84 3.75
C PHE A 86 9.73 2.26 5.21
N GLU A 87 10.63 3.12 5.68
CA GLU A 87 10.68 3.53 7.10
C GLU A 87 9.37 4.17 7.57
N THR A 88 8.84 5.10 6.79
CA THR A 88 7.56 5.75 7.10
C THR A 88 6.40 4.76 6.99
N SER A 89 6.45 3.87 6.00
CA SER A 89 5.40 2.86 5.78
C SER A 89 5.35 1.82 6.90
N LEU A 90 6.49 1.36 7.41
CA LEU A 90 6.57 0.48 8.58
C LEU A 90 6.00 1.17 9.82
N ALA A 91 6.30 2.46 10.01
CA ALA A 91 5.70 3.24 11.09
C ALA A 91 4.18 3.38 10.92
N CYS A 92 3.66 3.51 9.69
CA CYS A 92 2.23 3.52 9.41
C CYS A 92 1.56 2.18 9.72
N LEU A 93 2.24 1.04 9.54
CA LEU A 93 1.73 -0.25 10.01
C LEU A 93 1.56 -0.27 11.54
N GLN A 94 2.44 0.37 12.30
CA GLN A 94 2.29 0.52 13.75
C GLN A 94 1.20 1.54 14.12
N ALA A 95 0.94 2.51 13.24
CA ALA A 95 -0.08 3.52 13.43
C ALA A 95 -1.49 3.11 12.95
N GLY A 96 -1.68 1.86 12.51
CA GLY A 96 -3.02 1.36 12.19
C GLY A 96 -3.23 0.80 10.79
N ALA A 97 -2.30 0.99 9.85
CA ALA A 97 -2.33 0.27 8.58
C ALA A 97 -2.13 -1.24 8.81
N ASN A 98 -2.68 -2.04 7.94
CA ASN A 98 -2.56 -3.51 7.98
C ASN A 98 -2.28 -4.12 6.60
N ASP A 99 -2.00 -3.30 5.61
CA ASP A 99 -1.64 -3.72 4.28
C ASP A 99 -0.48 -2.86 3.75
N PHE A 100 0.53 -3.51 3.19
CA PHE A 100 1.73 -2.85 2.69
C PHE A 100 1.72 -2.68 1.16
N SER A 101 0.56 -2.88 0.50
CA SER A 101 0.47 -3.00 -0.96
C SER A 101 1.15 -4.29 -1.46
N GLY A 102 1.80 -4.22 -2.59
CA GLY A 102 2.51 -5.35 -3.19
C GLY A 102 3.84 -4.94 -3.76
N THR A 103 4.56 -5.92 -4.29
CA THR A 103 5.76 -5.69 -5.07
C THR A 103 5.38 -5.00 -6.38
N LEU A 104 6.07 -3.91 -6.70
CA LEU A 104 5.96 -3.24 -7.98
C LEU A 104 7.27 -3.44 -8.73
N MET A 105 7.20 -3.70 -10.01
CA MET A 105 8.42 -3.79 -10.83
C MET A 105 8.92 -2.39 -11.19
N GLU A 106 8.00 -1.47 -11.48
CA GLU A 106 8.31 -0.08 -11.79
C GLU A 106 7.10 0.80 -11.52
N GLU A 107 7.33 1.97 -10.90
CA GLU A 107 6.29 2.95 -10.63
C GLU A 107 6.69 4.30 -11.22
N ASN A 108 6.25 4.57 -12.46
CA ASN A 108 6.67 5.72 -13.24
C ASN A 108 5.94 7.01 -12.87
N ILE A 109 4.71 6.93 -12.36
CA ILE A 109 3.88 8.11 -12.07
C ILE A 109 4.45 8.89 -10.89
N SER A 110 4.77 8.21 -9.80
CA SER A 110 5.37 8.84 -8.62
C SER A 110 6.80 9.30 -8.91
N LYS A 111 7.58 8.54 -9.70
CA LYS A 111 8.92 8.98 -10.16
C LYS A 111 8.84 10.26 -10.98
N ALA A 112 7.90 10.37 -11.92
CA ALA A 112 7.69 11.60 -12.70
C ALA A 112 7.32 12.79 -11.82
N ALA A 113 6.59 12.56 -10.72
CA ALA A 113 6.28 13.59 -9.74
C ALA A 113 7.44 13.96 -8.82
N GLY A 114 8.54 13.21 -8.84
CA GLY A 114 9.75 13.46 -8.03
C GLY A 114 9.96 12.48 -6.88
N ALA A 115 9.20 11.37 -6.80
CA ALA A 115 9.44 10.36 -5.76
C ALA A 115 10.81 9.70 -5.91
N THR A 116 11.47 9.52 -4.77
CA THR A 116 12.77 8.85 -4.65
C THR A 116 12.65 7.37 -4.31
N PHE A 117 11.43 6.88 -4.12
CA PHE A 117 11.10 5.50 -3.81
C PHE A 117 10.31 4.85 -4.96
N GLY A 118 10.07 3.53 -4.89
CA GLY A 118 9.24 2.84 -5.86
C GLY A 118 10.02 1.99 -6.85
N GLU A 119 11.27 1.64 -6.52
CA GLU A 119 12.02 0.60 -7.23
C GLU A 119 11.58 -0.79 -6.80
N TYR A 120 11.97 -1.80 -7.59
CA TYR A 120 11.64 -3.18 -7.27
C TYR A 120 12.18 -3.59 -5.90
N VAL A 121 11.31 -4.19 -5.10
CA VAL A 121 11.65 -4.79 -3.82
C VAL A 121 11.13 -6.22 -3.81
N SER A 122 11.99 -7.17 -3.43
CA SER A 122 11.62 -8.59 -3.43
C SER A 122 10.58 -8.92 -2.35
N PRO A 123 9.76 -9.96 -2.54
CA PRO A 123 8.85 -10.44 -1.51
C PRO A 123 9.56 -10.82 -0.21
N GLU A 124 10.78 -11.35 -0.30
CA GLU A 124 11.64 -11.71 0.84
C GLU A 124 11.98 -10.48 1.68
N GLU A 125 12.38 -9.41 1.02
CA GLU A 125 12.72 -8.14 1.69
C GLU A 125 11.48 -7.53 2.36
N PHE A 126 10.31 -7.55 1.71
CA PHE A 126 9.05 -7.14 2.35
C PHE A 126 8.79 -7.91 3.63
N ARG A 127 8.92 -9.24 3.60
CA ARG A 127 8.70 -10.08 4.76
C ARG A 127 9.68 -9.78 5.89
N ALA A 128 10.97 -9.63 5.55
CA ALA A 128 12.00 -9.29 6.53
C ALA A 128 11.72 -7.96 7.22
N ARG A 129 11.39 -6.93 6.46
CA ARG A 129 11.07 -5.60 6.99
C ARG A 129 9.79 -5.57 7.83
N ILE A 130 8.74 -6.31 7.44
CA ILE A 130 7.52 -6.43 8.25
C ILE A 130 7.81 -7.14 9.57
N ARG A 131 8.64 -8.20 9.55
CA ARG A 131 9.07 -8.89 10.76
C ARG A 131 9.91 -8.00 11.68
N SER A 132 10.75 -7.13 11.15
CA SER A 132 11.61 -6.26 11.96
C SER A 132 10.83 -5.35 12.91
N ILE A 133 9.55 -5.10 12.64
CA ILE A 133 8.64 -4.34 13.52
C ILE A 133 7.71 -5.23 14.36
N GLY A 134 8.00 -6.53 14.45
CA GLY A 134 7.21 -7.49 15.25
C GLY A 134 5.86 -7.89 14.63
N ARG A 135 5.68 -7.67 13.30
CA ARG A 135 4.47 -8.08 12.60
C ARG A 135 4.69 -9.37 11.82
N VAL A 136 3.65 -10.19 11.71
CA VAL A 136 3.65 -11.41 10.90
C VAL A 136 3.22 -11.06 9.47
N PRO A 137 4.12 -11.23 8.46
CA PRO A 137 3.75 -10.97 7.08
C PRO A 137 2.79 -12.02 6.54
N ALA A 138 1.88 -11.60 5.67
CA ALA A 138 0.95 -12.47 4.97
C ALA A 138 0.84 -12.07 3.49
N GLU A 139 0.67 -13.07 2.64
CA GLU A 139 0.34 -12.88 1.22
C GLU A 139 -1.18 -12.93 1.05
N ARG A 140 -1.72 -12.00 0.29
CA ARG A 140 -3.14 -11.91 -0.04
C ARG A 140 -3.40 -11.84 -1.55
N THR A 141 -4.62 -12.16 -1.94
CA THR A 141 -5.12 -11.83 -3.29
C THR A 141 -5.51 -10.35 -3.39
N THR A 142 -5.79 -9.88 -4.60
CA THR A 142 -6.36 -8.53 -4.82
C THR A 142 -7.72 -8.35 -4.15
N THR A 143 -8.45 -9.43 -3.91
CA THR A 143 -9.75 -9.42 -3.20
C THR A 143 -9.60 -9.66 -1.70
N TYR A 144 -8.41 -9.47 -1.13
CA TYR A 144 -8.12 -9.59 0.31
C TYR A 144 -8.33 -10.99 0.93
N LYS A 145 -8.32 -12.04 0.12
CA LYS A 145 -8.25 -13.42 0.65
C LYS A 145 -6.80 -13.74 1.00
N ILE A 146 -6.54 -14.15 2.25
CA ILE A 146 -5.22 -14.58 2.67
C ILE A 146 -4.86 -15.87 1.93
N ARG A 147 -3.72 -15.87 1.26
CA ARG A 147 -3.15 -17.03 0.56
C ARG A 147 -2.18 -17.78 1.45
N ARG A 148 -1.34 -17.04 2.16
CA ARG A 148 -0.29 -17.60 3.01
C ARG A 148 0.03 -16.66 4.16
N ILE A 149 0.28 -17.22 5.34
CA ILE A 149 0.82 -16.53 6.51
C ILE A 149 2.26 -17.01 6.70
N PHE A 150 3.18 -16.07 6.90
CA PHE A 150 4.61 -16.37 7.07
C PHE A 150 4.97 -16.20 8.56
N ASP A 151 4.43 -17.08 9.39
CA ASP A 151 4.65 -17.12 10.84
C ASP A 151 5.96 -17.80 11.24
N GLN A 152 6.57 -18.56 10.31
CA GLN A 152 7.83 -19.27 10.49
C GLN A 152 9.02 -18.50 9.90
N PRO A 153 10.26 -18.68 10.41
CA PRO A 153 11.48 -18.17 9.78
C PRO A 153 11.65 -18.64 8.34
N GLU A 154 12.21 -17.78 7.46
CA GLU A 154 12.31 -18.06 6.01
C GLU A 154 13.16 -19.26 5.64
N ASN A 155 14.18 -19.59 6.44
CA ASN A 155 15.02 -20.77 6.27
C ASN A 155 14.21 -22.08 6.35
N GLU A 156 13.22 -22.16 7.24
CA GLU A 156 12.30 -23.31 7.32
C GLU A 156 11.34 -23.34 6.13
N LEU A 157 10.89 -22.17 5.70
CA LEU A 157 10.02 -22.05 4.52
C LEU A 157 10.75 -22.45 3.22
N ARG A 158 12.01 -22.09 3.06
CA ARG A 158 12.84 -22.53 1.92
C ARG A 158 13.04 -24.03 1.88
N ALA A 159 13.30 -24.65 3.04
CA ALA A 159 13.41 -26.09 3.15
C ALA A 159 12.11 -26.80 2.77
N ALA A 160 10.97 -26.28 3.19
CA ALA A 160 9.65 -26.81 2.84
C ALA A 160 9.33 -26.61 1.35
N GLN A 161 9.72 -25.48 0.76
CA GLN A 161 9.54 -25.22 -0.68
C GLN A 161 10.43 -26.08 -1.58
N ALA A 162 11.66 -26.38 -1.15
CA ALA A 162 12.56 -27.28 -1.88
C ALA A 162 12.03 -28.71 -1.95
N GLN A 163 11.09 -29.09 -1.07
CA GLN A 163 10.44 -30.41 -1.05
C GLN A 163 9.18 -30.47 -1.95
N LEU A 164 8.68 -29.33 -2.44
CA LEU A 164 7.54 -29.33 -3.35
C LEU A 164 8.01 -29.68 -4.77
N PRO A 165 7.33 -30.63 -5.46
CA PRO A 165 7.65 -30.92 -6.85
C PRO A 165 7.49 -29.67 -7.70
N LEU A 166 8.48 -29.39 -8.54
CA LEU A 166 8.40 -28.31 -9.53
C LEU A 166 7.19 -28.61 -10.44
N VAL A 167 6.14 -27.82 -10.33
CA VAL A 167 5.07 -27.84 -11.32
C VAL A 167 5.67 -27.24 -12.59
N ARG A 168 6.03 -28.09 -13.55
CA ARG A 168 6.38 -27.64 -14.89
C ARG A 168 5.12 -27.04 -15.50
N ASN A 169 5.16 -25.74 -15.74
CA ASN A 169 4.12 -25.08 -16.55
C ASN A 169 4.40 -25.42 -18.02
N ASP A 170 3.92 -26.57 -18.48
CA ASP A 170 3.96 -26.96 -19.89
C ASP A 170 2.84 -26.32 -20.73
N SER A 171 2.25 -25.23 -20.25
CA SER A 171 1.30 -24.45 -21.03
C SER A 171 2.05 -23.52 -21.98
N HIS A 172 2.33 -23.98 -23.19
CA HIS A 172 2.61 -23.12 -24.33
C HIS A 172 1.36 -22.29 -24.62
N LEU A 173 1.32 -21.07 -24.09
CA LEU A 173 0.37 -20.06 -24.57
C LEU A 173 0.86 -19.60 -25.95
N THR A 174 0.36 -20.24 -27.00
CA THR A 174 0.43 -19.68 -28.34
C THR A 174 -0.49 -18.46 -28.41
N TYR A 175 0.11 -17.28 -28.41
CA TYR A 175 -0.61 -16.07 -28.83
C TYR A 175 -0.85 -16.18 -30.32
N THR A 176 -2.08 -16.43 -30.72
CA THR A 176 -2.53 -16.16 -32.09
C THR A 176 -2.75 -14.66 -32.20
N GLU A 177 -1.92 -13.98 -33.01
CA GLU A 177 -2.17 -12.61 -33.45
C GLU A 177 -3.54 -12.58 -34.17
N GLY A 178 -4.53 -11.98 -33.53
CA GLY A 178 -5.81 -11.64 -34.11
C GLY A 178 -5.80 -10.19 -34.48
N ALA A 179 -5.85 -9.93 -35.78
CA ALA A 179 -6.01 -8.62 -36.40
C ALA A 179 -7.18 -7.81 -35.79
N TYR A 180 -6.91 -6.54 -35.49
CA TYR A 180 -7.65 -5.32 -35.89
C TYR A 180 -6.84 -4.10 -35.47
#